data_76152d916a11cb9905a96b23007291e6
#
_entry.id   76152d916a11cb9905a96b23007291e6
#
_cell.length_a   1.000
_cell.length_b   1.000
_cell.length_c   1.000
_cell.angle_alpha   90.00
_cell.angle_beta   90.00
_cell.angle_gamma   90.00
#
_symmetry.space_group_name_H-M   'P 1'
#
loop_
_entity.id
_entity.type
_entity.pdbx_description
1 polymer ?
#
loop_
_entity_poly.entity_id
_entity_poly.type
_entity_poly.pdbx_seq_one_letter_code
_entity_poly.pdbx_strand_id
1 'polypeptide(L)'
;MSVYAVENLPRRWFTGEEHTNMKLTIPSNAEKILLILEENGYEAYVVGGCVRDSILGRTPDDWDITTSASPEQVKELFHRTVDTGLQHGTVTVLMDKEGYEVTTYRVDGDYEDGRHPKQVMFTSSLEEDLKRRDFTINAMAYHPVRGLVDLFHGMEDMQAKIIRCVGDPMERFHEDALRILRAVRFSAQLGFTIEKETKNGIRVLAPNLKCVSAERIQTE
;
A
#
# COMPACT_ATOMS: atom_id res chain seq x y z
N MET A 1 20.40 26.15 6.71
CA MET A 1 19.52 26.14 5.54
C MET A 1 20.25 25.38 4.45
N SER A 2 20.02 24.09 4.35
CA SER A 2 20.61 23.24 3.29
C SER A 2 19.52 22.95 2.28
N VAL A 3 19.72 23.50 1.08
CA VAL A 3 18.86 23.22 -0.08
C VAL A 3 19.32 21.86 -0.59
N TYR A 4 18.58 20.80 -0.25
CA TYR A 4 18.86 19.46 -0.78
C TYR A 4 18.56 19.44 -2.28
N ALA A 5 19.58 19.10 -3.04
CA ALA A 5 19.51 18.96 -4.48
C ALA A 5 18.58 17.81 -4.88
N VAL A 6 17.41 18.15 -5.39
CA VAL A 6 16.39 17.23 -5.97
C VAL A 6 16.80 16.86 -7.41
N GLU A 7 18.10 16.59 -7.69
CA GLU A 7 18.58 16.55 -9.07
C GLU A 7 18.68 15.18 -9.74
N ASN A 8 18.28 14.06 -9.12
CA ASN A 8 18.46 12.74 -9.78
C ASN A 8 17.33 11.73 -9.58
N LEU A 9 16.07 12.17 -9.52
CA LEU A 9 14.96 11.22 -9.59
C LEU A 9 14.45 11.10 -11.03
N PRO A 10 14.22 9.88 -11.54
CA PRO A 10 13.67 9.71 -12.87
C PRO A 10 12.27 10.33 -12.92
N ARG A 11 12.09 11.35 -13.76
CA ARG A 11 10.79 12.01 -14.06
C ARG A 11 9.73 11.06 -14.63
N ARG A 12 9.93 9.77 -14.50
CA ARG A 12 9.18 8.69 -15.14
C ARG A 12 7.84 8.38 -14.47
N TRP A 13 7.59 8.96 -13.29
CA TRP A 13 6.49 8.57 -12.41
C TRP A 13 5.31 9.55 -12.38
N PHE A 14 5.39 10.65 -13.14
CA PHE A 14 4.38 11.69 -13.07
C PHE A 14 3.49 11.65 -14.31
N THR A 15 2.37 10.99 -14.23
CA THR A 15 1.31 11.05 -15.23
C THR A 15 0.28 12.11 -14.80
N GLY A 16 0.49 13.37 -15.24
CA GLY A 16 -0.44 14.49 -15.06
C GLY A 16 0.02 15.55 -14.05
N GLU A 17 0.13 16.79 -14.50
CA GLU A 17 0.55 17.95 -13.70
C GLU A 17 -0.40 18.26 -12.53
N GLU A 18 -1.66 17.81 -12.57
CA GLU A 18 -2.66 18.10 -11.54
C GLU A 18 -2.47 17.33 -10.24
N HIS A 19 -1.87 16.13 -10.28
CA HIS A 19 -1.69 15.28 -9.08
C HIS A 19 -0.44 15.62 -8.28
N THR A 20 0.57 16.24 -8.89
CA THR A 20 1.81 16.66 -8.22
C THR A 20 1.61 17.79 -7.21
N ASN A 21 0.53 18.56 -7.30
CA ASN A 21 0.23 19.69 -6.41
C ASN A 21 -0.69 19.35 -5.23
N MET A 22 -1.18 18.11 -5.14
CA MET A 22 -2.03 17.68 -4.03
C MET A 22 -1.22 17.65 -2.73
N LYS A 23 -1.69 18.37 -1.71
CA LYS A 23 -1.10 18.33 -0.37
C LYS A 23 -2.02 17.59 0.58
N LEU A 24 -1.56 16.42 1.05
CA LEU A 24 -2.21 15.69 2.13
C LEU A 24 -1.55 16.09 3.46
N THR A 25 -2.37 16.17 4.50
CA THR A 25 -1.88 16.33 5.86
C THR A 25 -1.59 14.96 6.43
N ILE A 26 -0.34 14.69 6.74
CA ILE A 26 0.06 13.44 7.38
C ILE A 26 0.53 13.72 8.82
N PRO A 27 0.49 12.75 9.75
CA PRO A 27 0.94 12.94 11.11
C PRO A 27 2.43 13.30 11.17
N SER A 28 2.82 14.17 12.10
CA SER A 28 4.22 14.60 12.26
C SER A 28 5.18 13.45 12.53
N ASN A 29 4.72 12.37 13.20
CA ASN A 29 5.54 11.19 13.43
C ASN A 29 5.74 10.37 12.15
N ALA A 30 4.73 10.26 11.29
CA ALA A 30 4.89 9.66 9.96
C ALA A 30 5.89 10.46 9.12
N GLU A 31 5.78 11.80 9.10
CA GLU A 31 6.77 12.67 8.41
C GLU A 31 8.20 12.45 8.91
N LYS A 32 8.39 12.35 10.24
CA LYS A 32 9.71 12.06 10.82
C LYS A 32 10.25 10.71 10.38
N ILE A 33 9.40 9.68 10.31
CA ILE A 33 9.82 8.35 9.85
C ILE A 33 10.28 8.42 8.38
N LEU A 34 9.49 9.09 7.50
CA LEU A 34 9.89 9.28 6.10
C LEU A 34 11.25 10.00 6.02
N LEU A 35 11.41 11.09 6.78
CA LEU A 35 12.64 11.90 6.77
C LEU A 35 13.87 11.09 7.22
N ILE A 36 13.74 10.31 8.32
CA ILE A 36 14.86 9.48 8.82
C ILE A 36 15.27 8.44 7.78
N LEU A 37 14.32 7.79 7.11
CA LEU A 37 14.61 6.83 6.04
C LEU A 37 15.33 7.51 4.87
N GLU A 38 14.86 8.67 4.44
CA GLU A 38 15.47 9.42 3.32
C GLU A 38 16.86 9.97 3.63
N GLU A 39 17.10 10.49 4.82
CA GLU A 39 18.41 10.96 5.28
C GLU A 39 19.45 9.83 5.29
N ASN A 40 19.01 8.58 5.38
CA ASN A 40 19.85 7.39 5.31
C ASN A 40 19.86 6.73 3.91
N GLY A 41 19.33 7.40 2.88
CA GLY A 41 19.43 7.00 1.48
C GLY A 41 18.35 6.03 1.01
N TYR A 42 17.28 5.85 1.77
CA TYR A 42 16.16 4.98 1.38
C TYR A 42 14.97 5.80 0.87
N GLU A 43 14.26 5.27 -0.11
CA GLU A 43 12.96 5.81 -0.48
C GLU A 43 11.91 5.44 0.57
N ALA A 44 10.97 6.36 0.84
CA ALA A 44 9.85 6.09 1.73
C ALA A 44 8.60 6.90 1.33
N TYR A 45 7.42 6.30 1.49
CA TYR A 45 6.13 6.90 1.20
C TYR A 45 5.08 6.41 2.21
N VAL A 46 4.10 7.24 2.56
CA VAL A 46 2.84 6.73 3.11
C VAL A 46 2.02 6.09 1.99
N VAL A 47 1.26 5.03 2.26
CA VAL A 47 0.70 4.19 1.21
C VAL A 47 -0.64 3.54 1.58
N GLY A 48 -1.48 3.30 0.60
CA GLY A 48 -2.67 2.46 0.79
C GLY A 48 -3.87 3.17 1.38
N GLY A 49 -4.46 2.59 2.43
CA GLY A 49 -5.70 3.06 3.04
C GLY A 49 -5.65 4.50 3.53
N CYS A 50 -4.55 4.88 4.17
CA CYS A 50 -4.38 6.25 4.69
C CYS A 50 -4.35 7.30 3.57
N VAL A 51 -3.72 6.99 2.43
CA VAL A 51 -3.69 7.89 1.27
C VAL A 51 -5.09 8.05 0.69
N ARG A 52 -5.79 6.93 0.43
CA ARG A 52 -7.18 6.91 -0.05
C ARG A 52 -8.10 7.72 0.87
N ASP A 53 -8.07 7.45 2.16
CA ASP A 53 -8.99 8.08 3.11
C ASP A 53 -8.70 9.57 3.27
N SER A 54 -7.43 9.97 3.27
CA SER A 54 -7.04 11.39 3.27
C SER A 54 -7.57 12.12 2.03
N ILE A 55 -7.48 11.51 0.83
CA ILE A 55 -8.02 12.08 -0.42
C ILE A 55 -9.54 12.21 -0.35
N LEU A 56 -10.23 11.24 0.27
CA LEU A 56 -11.68 11.26 0.48
C LEU A 56 -12.13 12.22 1.61
N GLY A 57 -11.19 12.94 2.26
CA GLY A 57 -11.50 13.81 3.38
C GLY A 57 -11.90 13.06 4.66
N ARG A 58 -11.51 11.79 4.78
CA ARG A 58 -11.69 10.96 5.98
C ARG A 58 -10.42 11.02 6.82
N THR A 59 -10.55 10.81 8.11
CA THR A 59 -9.40 10.64 9.01
C THR A 59 -8.98 9.18 8.97
N PRO A 60 -7.74 8.87 8.54
CA PRO A 60 -7.21 7.51 8.61
C PRO A 60 -7.06 7.04 10.05
N ASP A 61 -7.37 5.75 10.29
CA ASP A 61 -7.18 5.11 11.59
C ASP A 61 -5.71 4.72 11.83
N ASP A 62 -5.02 4.33 10.77
CA ASP A 62 -3.61 3.91 10.74
C ASP A 62 -2.86 4.54 9.57
N TRP A 63 -1.53 4.56 9.68
CA TRP A 63 -0.65 5.13 8.67
C TRP A 63 0.44 4.13 8.30
N ASP A 64 0.25 3.49 7.15
CA ASP A 64 1.22 2.56 6.60
C ASP A 64 2.30 3.31 5.82
N ILE A 65 3.54 2.86 6.00
CA ILE A 65 4.71 3.37 5.28
C ILE A 65 5.32 2.23 4.47
N THR A 66 5.70 2.52 3.24
CA THR A 66 6.45 1.59 2.40
C THR A 66 7.81 2.18 2.06
N THR A 67 8.87 1.37 2.02
CA THR A 67 10.26 1.83 1.89
C THR A 67 11.13 0.87 1.10
N SER A 68 12.22 1.39 0.51
CA SER A 68 13.29 0.57 -0.08
C SER A 68 14.25 -0.02 0.96
N ALA A 69 14.19 0.42 2.23
CA ALA A 69 15.00 -0.15 3.31
C ALA A 69 14.56 -1.57 3.65
N SER A 70 15.51 -2.48 3.93
CA SER A 70 15.19 -3.81 4.45
C SER A 70 14.67 -3.74 5.89
N PRO A 71 13.99 -4.78 6.39
CA PRO A 71 13.54 -4.80 7.79
C PRO A 71 14.66 -4.59 8.80
N GLU A 72 15.85 -5.13 8.53
CA GLU A 72 17.04 -4.98 9.38
C GLU A 72 17.51 -3.53 9.40
N GLN A 73 17.54 -2.88 8.22
CA GLN A 73 17.92 -1.47 8.08
C GLN A 73 16.92 -0.56 8.80
N VAL A 74 15.61 -0.84 8.70
CA VAL A 74 14.59 -0.12 9.48
C VAL A 74 14.86 -0.26 10.98
N LYS A 75 15.16 -1.48 11.46
CA LYS A 75 15.47 -1.73 12.90
C LYS A 75 16.73 -1.01 13.36
N GLU A 76 17.72 -0.84 12.51
CA GLU A 76 18.96 -0.11 12.83
C GLU A 76 18.73 1.40 12.96
N LEU A 77 17.77 1.95 12.21
CA LEU A 77 17.49 3.39 12.20
C LEU A 77 16.59 3.84 13.35
N PHE A 78 15.76 2.93 13.89
CA PHE A 78 14.76 3.30 14.90
C PHE A 78 14.99 2.58 16.22
N HIS A 79 15.06 3.34 17.33
CA HIS A 79 15.34 2.80 18.66
C HIS A 79 14.27 1.84 19.20
N ARG A 80 13.01 2.01 18.77
CA ARG A 80 11.90 1.21 19.29
C ARG A 80 11.10 0.64 18.14
N THR A 81 11.28 -0.65 17.93
CA THR A 81 10.60 -1.41 16.89
C THR A 81 9.97 -2.69 17.44
N VAL A 82 8.93 -3.17 16.79
CA VAL A 82 8.29 -4.45 17.08
C VAL A 82 8.22 -5.27 15.79
N ASP A 83 8.60 -6.53 15.88
CA ASP A 83 8.61 -7.47 14.77
C ASP A 83 7.19 -8.01 14.52
N THR A 84 6.33 -7.22 13.90
CA THR A 84 4.92 -7.59 13.67
C THR A 84 4.71 -8.47 12.44
N GLY A 85 5.65 -8.46 11.50
CA GLY A 85 5.52 -9.20 10.25
C GLY A 85 6.84 -9.34 9.48
N LEU A 86 7.96 -9.62 10.18
CA LEU A 86 9.31 -9.74 9.58
C LEU A 86 9.35 -10.66 8.37
N GLN A 87 8.67 -11.81 8.43
CA GLN A 87 8.58 -12.75 7.31
C GLN A 87 7.88 -12.14 6.07
N HIS A 88 7.15 -11.04 6.25
CA HIS A 88 6.48 -10.30 5.18
C HIS A 88 7.13 -8.94 4.90
N GLY A 89 8.27 -8.65 5.53
CA GLY A 89 9.00 -7.40 5.35
C GLY A 89 8.46 -6.23 6.17
N THR A 90 7.59 -6.46 7.17
CA THR A 90 6.97 -5.41 7.97
C THR A 90 7.60 -5.34 9.37
N VAL A 91 7.93 -4.12 9.77
CA VAL A 91 8.38 -3.76 11.12
C VAL A 91 7.51 -2.61 11.62
N THR A 92 6.97 -2.72 12.84
CA THR A 92 6.28 -1.58 13.46
C THR A 92 7.28 -0.69 14.18
N VAL A 93 7.37 0.55 13.75
CA VAL A 93 8.14 1.62 14.40
C VAL A 93 7.26 2.30 15.44
N LEU A 94 7.73 2.38 16.69
CA LEU A 94 7.02 3.04 17.78
C LEU A 94 7.51 4.47 17.97
N MET A 95 6.64 5.45 17.74
CA MET A 95 6.87 6.89 17.93
C MET A 95 5.80 7.46 18.86
N ASP A 96 6.21 8.07 19.97
CA ASP A 96 5.29 8.73 20.94
C ASP A 96 4.09 7.86 21.36
N LYS A 97 4.33 6.54 21.56
CA LYS A 97 3.34 5.51 21.90
C LYS A 97 2.41 5.08 20.78
N GLU A 98 2.59 5.60 19.57
CA GLU A 98 1.88 5.16 18.37
C GLU A 98 2.74 4.21 17.56
N GLY A 99 2.11 3.23 16.91
CA GLY A 99 2.78 2.27 16.03
C GLY A 99 2.55 2.63 14.57
N TYR A 100 3.63 2.64 13.79
CA TYR A 100 3.61 2.85 12.34
C TYR A 100 4.14 1.61 11.66
N GLU A 101 3.35 0.97 10.81
CA GLU A 101 3.81 -0.17 10.04
C GLU A 101 4.71 0.31 8.90
N VAL A 102 5.97 -0.13 8.91
CA VAL A 102 6.96 0.16 7.88
C VAL A 102 7.26 -1.13 7.13
N THR A 103 6.86 -1.21 5.87
CA THR A 103 7.01 -2.40 5.04
C THR A 103 8.03 -2.15 3.93
N THR A 104 8.99 -3.06 3.82
CA THR A 104 9.95 -3.08 2.71
C THR A 104 9.25 -3.34 1.39
N TYR A 105 9.62 -2.62 0.32
CA TYR A 105 9.14 -2.90 -1.03
C TYR A 105 9.35 -4.37 -1.38
N ARG A 106 8.32 -5.02 -1.89
CA ARG A 106 8.38 -6.44 -2.18
C ARG A 106 7.60 -6.82 -3.42
N VAL A 107 8.01 -7.93 -3.99
CA VAL A 107 7.26 -8.69 -4.98
C VAL A 107 6.79 -9.97 -4.31
N ASP A 108 5.52 -10.25 -4.39
CA ASP A 108 5.00 -11.53 -3.90
C ASP A 108 5.37 -12.62 -4.92
N GLY A 109 6.01 -13.69 -4.46
CA GLY A 109 6.32 -14.87 -5.28
C GLY A 109 5.09 -15.74 -5.52
N ASP A 110 5.29 -16.93 -6.14
CA ASP A 110 4.22 -17.89 -6.38
C ASP A 110 3.49 -18.28 -5.10
N TYR A 111 2.17 -18.31 -5.15
CA TYR A 111 1.31 -18.72 -4.05
C TYR A 111 0.99 -20.21 -4.15
N GLU A 112 1.33 -21.01 -3.13
CA GLU A 112 1.03 -22.44 -3.10
C GLU A 112 -0.34 -22.77 -2.52
N ASP A 113 -0.78 -21.99 -1.53
CA ASP A 113 -1.98 -22.26 -0.72
C ASP A 113 -3.07 -21.21 -0.87
N GLY A 114 -2.93 -20.29 -1.85
CA GLY A 114 -3.85 -19.16 -2.03
C GLY A 114 -3.83 -18.15 -0.89
N ARG A 115 -2.73 -18.10 -0.10
CA ARG A 115 -2.62 -17.23 1.07
C ARG A 115 -1.26 -16.55 1.21
N HIS A 116 -0.19 -17.31 1.11
CA HIS A 116 1.16 -16.81 1.35
C HIS A 116 2.02 -17.02 0.12
N PRO A 117 2.74 -16.01 -0.35
CA PRO A 117 3.80 -16.26 -1.30
C PRO A 117 4.83 -17.20 -0.66
N LYS A 118 5.30 -18.20 -1.42
CA LYS A 118 6.37 -19.12 -0.99
C LYS A 118 7.61 -18.38 -0.48
N GLN A 119 7.89 -17.26 -1.11
CA GLN A 119 8.97 -16.36 -0.75
C GLN A 119 8.54 -14.92 -1.05
N VAL A 120 8.79 -14.04 -0.09
CA VAL A 120 8.75 -12.61 -0.29
C VAL A 120 10.12 -12.20 -0.83
N MET A 121 10.17 -11.62 -2.00
CA MET A 121 11.39 -11.06 -2.56
C MET A 121 11.35 -9.54 -2.39
N PHE A 122 12.35 -9.01 -1.69
CA PHE A 122 12.48 -7.56 -1.57
C PHE A 122 12.95 -6.95 -2.90
N THR A 123 12.44 -5.78 -3.21
CA THR A 123 12.77 -5.01 -4.40
C THR A 123 13.09 -3.57 -4.03
N SER A 124 13.77 -2.86 -4.90
CA SER A 124 13.94 -1.41 -4.78
C SER A 124 12.90 -0.61 -5.55
N SER A 125 11.92 -1.28 -6.16
CA SER A 125 10.92 -0.65 -7.02
C SER A 125 9.60 -0.43 -6.28
N LEU A 126 9.24 0.84 -6.09
CA LEU A 126 7.92 1.23 -5.59
C LEU A 126 6.79 0.72 -6.51
N GLU A 127 7.00 0.73 -7.84
CA GLU A 127 6.01 0.24 -8.81
C GLU A 127 5.64 -1.22 -8.55
N GLU A 128 6.63 -2.08 -8.33
CA GLU A 128 6.39 -3.49 -8.03
C GLU A 128 5.65 -3.68 -6.69
N ASP A 129 5.97 -2.86 -5.67
CA ASP A 129 5.23 -2.90 -4.41
C ASP A 129 3.77 -2.44 -4.55
N LEU A 130 3.52 -1.43 -5.35
CA LEU A 130 2.15 -0.97 -5.63
C LEU A 130 1.36 -1.96 -6.50
N LYS A 131 2.02 -2.61 -7.46
CA LYS A 131 1.43 -3.56 -8.40
C LYS A 131 0.85 -4.81 -7.73
N ARG A 132 1.45 -5.30 -6.65
CA ARG A 132 0.97 -6.48 -5.91
C ARG A 132 -0.26 -6.20 -5.03
N ARG A 133 -0.66 -4.93 -4.87
CA ARG A 133 -1.80 -4.55 -4.02
C ARG A 133 -3.13 -5.00 -4.61
N ASP A 134 -4.17 -4.99 -3.77
CA ASP A 134 -5.49 -5.51 -4.12
C ASP A 134 -6.25 -4.64 -5.13
N PHE A 135 -6.46 -3.36 -4.79
CA PHE A 135 -7.29 -2.44 -5.59
C PHE A 135 -6.55 -1.16 -5.92
N THR A 136 -6.88 -0.57 -7.07
CA THR A 136 -6.28 0.68 -7.57
C THR A 136 -6.33 1.80 -6.54
N ILE A 137 -7.46 1.96 -5.85
CA ILE A 137 -7.67 2.96 -4.81
C ILE A 137 -6.79 2.78 -3.56
N ASN A 138 -6.18 1.60 -3.39
CA ASN A 138 -5.23 1.28 -2.32
C ASN A 138 -3.79 1.15 -2.84
N ALA A 139 -3.58 1.32 -4.14
CA ALA A 139 -2.27 1.23 -4.80
C ALA A 139 -1.72 2.62 -5.12
N MET A 140 -1.95 3.58 -4.25
CA MET A 140 -1.42 4.94 -4.30
C MET A 140 -0.46 5.16 -3.14
N ALA A 141 0.62 5.90 -3.41
CA ALA A 141 1.60 6.31 -2.41
C ALA A 141 1.72 7.84 -2.39
N TYR A 142 2.06 8.41 -1.25
CA TYR A 142 2.20 9.85 -1.11
C TYR A 142 3.45 10.23 -0.32
N HIS A 143 4.09 11.29 -0.76
CA HIS A 143 5.22 11.90 -0.06
C HIS A 143 5.03 13.42 0.00
N PRO A 144 5.28 14.09 1.15
CA PRO A 144 5.04 15.53 1.31
C PRO A 144 5.75 16.42 0.29
N VAL A 145 6.93 16.00 -0.17
CA VAL A 145 7.75 16.76 -1.14
C VAL A 145 7.52 16.31 -2.58
N ARG A 146 7.35 14.99 -2.81
CA ARG A 146 7.24 14.39 -4.16
C ARG A 146 5.79 14.34 -4.65
N GLY A 147 4.82 14.55 -3.76
CA GLY A 147 3.40 14.47 -4.08
C GLY A 147 2.84 13.03 -4.15
N LEU A 148 1.73 12.90 -4.85
CA LEU A 148 1.02 11.64 -5.05
C LEU A 148 1.64 10.83 -6.17
N VAL A 149 1.86 9.54 -5.92
CA VAL A 149 2.24 8.53 -6.92
C VAL A 149 1.04 7.62 -7.16
N ASP A 150 0.46 7.71 -8.34
CA ASP A 150 -0.69 6.92 -8.79
C ASP A 150 -0.38 6.28 -10.15
N LEU A 151 0.12 5.05 -10.13
CA LEU A 151 0.54 4.31 -11.32
C LEU A 151 -0.59 3.45 -11.93
N PHE A 152 -1.65 3.23 -11.17
CA PHE A 152 -2.72 2.30 -11.50
C PHE A 152 -4.09 2.97 -11.60
N HIS A 153 -4.11 4.30 -11.78
CA HIS A 153 -5.33 5.10 -11.98
C HIS A 153 -6.32 5.06 -10.79
N GLY A 154 -5.78 4.97 -9.57
CA GLY A 154 -6.58 4.96 -8.35
C GLY A 154 -7.41 6.23 -8.17
N MET A 155 -6.88 7.41 -8.56
CA MET A 155 -7.60 8.68 -8.53
C MET A 155 -8.81 8.69 -9.46
N GLU A 156 -8.66 8.17 -10.67
CA GLU A 156 -9.77 8.08 -11.64
C GLU A 156 -10.87 7.15 -11.10
N ASP A 157 -10.49 6.00 -10.55
CA ASP A 157 -11.43 5.06 -9.96
C ASP A 157 -12.11 5.62 -8.69
N MET A 158 -11.41 6.43 -7.89
CA MET A 158 -12.01 7.14 -6.75
C MET A 158 -13.03 8.17 -7.21
N GLN A 159 -12.73 8.97 -8.24
CA GLN A 159 -13.67 9.94 -8.81
C GLN A 159 -14.90 9.25 -9.42
N ALA A 160 -14.70 8.12 -10.10
CA ALA A 160 -15.76 7.30 -10.67
C ALA A 160 -16.51 6.45 -9.62
N LYS A 161 -16.04 6.42 -8.37
CA LYS A 161 -16.56 5.57 -7.28
C LYS A 161 -16.55 4.09 -7.63
N ILE A 162 -15.40 3.60 -8.08
CA ILE A 162 -15.19 2.24 -8.56
C ILE A 162 -14.19 1.50 -7.68
N ILE A 163 -14.46 0.22 -7.39
CA ILE A 163 -13.51 -0.75 -6.83
C ILE A 163 -13.03 -1.61 -7.98
N ARG A 164 -11.76 -1.47 -8.35
CA ARG A 164 -11.08 -2.20 -9.43
C ARG A 164 -9.84 -2.86 -8.89
N CYS A 165 -9.61 -4.13 -9.24
CA CYS A 165 -8.33 -4.81 -8.97
C CYS A 165 -7.16 -4.13 -9.69
N VAL A 166 -5.99 -4.17 -9.07
CA VAL A 166 -4.74 -3.86 -9.76
C VAL A 166 -4.39 -5.03 -10.69
N GLY A 167 -4.29 -4.78 -11.98
CA GLY A 167 -4.03 -5.84 -12.98
C GLY A 167 -5.21 -6.78 -13.19
N ASP A 168 -4.93 -8.09 -13.35
CA ASP A 168 -5.95 -9.10 -13.64
C ASP A 168 -6.67 -9.55 -12.34
N PRO A 169 -8.00 -9.37 -12.23
CA PRO A 169 -8.76 -9.85 -11.08
C PRO A 169 -8.66 -11.35 -10.83
N MET A 170 -8.50 -12.15 -11.90
CA MET A 170 -8.36 -13.61 -11.76
C MET A 170 -7.06 -13.97 -11.03
N GLU A 171 -5.96 -13.31 -11.37
CA GLU A 171 -4.68 -13.49 -10.68
C GLU A 171 -4.78 -12.99 -9.23
N ARG A 172 -5.27 -11.76 -9.01
CA ARG A 172 -5.37 -11.14 -7.66
C ARG A 172 -6.20 -11.96 -6.69
N PHE A 173 -7.32 -12.53 -7.11
CA PHE A 173 -8.17 -13.37 -6.26
C PHE A 173 -7.68 -14.82 -6.14
N HIS A 174 -6.88 -15.29 -7.09
CA HIS A 174 -6.21 -16.59 -6.98
C HIS A 174 -5.07 -16.54 -5.96
N GLU A 175 -4.32 -15.44 -5.92
CA GLU A 175 -3.25 -15.19 -4.94
C GLU A 175 -3.79 -15.16 -3.51
N ASP A 176 -4.85 -14.39 -3.26
CA ASP A 176 -5.50 -14.30 -1.95
C ASP A 176 -7.00 -14.10 -2.11
N ALA A 177 -7.75 -15.16 -1.85
CA ALA A 177 -9.21 -15.15 -1.95
C ALA A 177 -9.87 -14.20 -0.93
N LEU A 178 -9.19 -13.81 0.16
CA LEU A 178 -9.72 -12.80 1.09
C LEU A 178 -9.96 -11.44 0.40
N ARG A 179 -9.21 -11.13 -0.66
CA ARG A 179 -9.43 -9.92 -1.47
C ARG A 179 -10.85 -9.83 -2.03
N ILE A 180 -11.55 -10.96 -2.20
CA ILE A 180 -12.97 -11.01 -2.59
C ILE A 180 -13.85 -10.35 -1.52
N LEU A 181 -13.65 -10.70 -0.26
CA LEU A 181 -14.39 -10.09 0.86
C LEU A 181 -14.01 -8.63 1.02
N ARG A 182 -12.72 -8.30 0.86
CA ARG A 182 -12.23 -6.91 0.88
C ARG A 182 -12.93 -6.06 -0.19
N ALA A 183 -13.11 -6.57 -1.41
CA ALA A 183 -13.86 -5.86 -2.46
C ALA A 183 -15.29 -5.53 -2.02
N VAL A 184 -15.98 -6.50 -1.41
CA VAL A 184 -17.35 -6.32 -0.92
C VAL A 184 -17.38 -5.32 0.23
N ARG A 185 -16.46 -5.43 1.19
CA ARG A 185 -16.35 -4.50 2.31
C ARG A 185 -16.09 -3.07 1.84
N PHE A 186 -15.08 -2.85 0.99
CA PHE A 186 -14.79 -1.51 0.46
C PHE A 186 -15.96 -0.95 -0.34
N SER A 187 -16.64 -1.78 -1.15
CA SER A 187 -17.84 -1.36 -1.86
C SER A 187 -18.91 -0.84 -0.88
N ALA A 188 -19.16 -1.56 0.21
CA ALA A 188 -20.14 -1.18 1.22
C ALA A 188 -19.70 0.07 2.03
N GLN A 189 -18.45 0.10 2.50
CA GLN A 189 -17.93 1.19 3.35
C GLN A 189 -17.79 2.52 2.61
N LEU A 190 -17.38 2.47 1.34
CA LEU A 190 -17.13 3.67 0.52
C LEU A 190 -18.37 4.07 -0.29
N GLY A 191 -19.35 3.17 -0.46
CA GLY A 191 -20.47 3.37 -1.38
C GLY A 191 -20.02 3.31 -2.84
N PHE A 192 -18.98 2.55 -3.15
CA PHE A 192 -18.41 2.41 -4.50
C PHE A 192 -18.94 1.15 -5.19
N THR A 193 -19.03 1.21 -6.51
CA THR A 193 -19.45 0.06 -7.33
C THR A 193 -18.25 -0.80 -7.70
N ILE A 194 -18.39 -2.13 -7.57
CA ILE A 194 -17.34 -3.05 -8.02
C ILE A 194 -17.34 -3.07 -9.56
N GLU A 195 -16.18 -2.84 -10.15
CA GLU A 195 -15.96 -2.85 -11.60
C GLU A 195 -16.33 -4.21 -12.20
N LYS A 196 -16.74 -4.21 -13.49
CA LYS A 196 -17.33 -5.38 -14.17
C LYS A 196 -16.40 -6.61 -14.18
N GLU A 197 -15.13 -6.44 -14.57
CA GLU A 197 -14.18 -7.57 -14.65
C GLU A 197 -13.77 -8.04 -13.24
N THR A 198 -13.61 -7.12 -12.30
CA THR A 198 -13.39 -7.42 -10.88
C THR A 198 -14.57 -8.22 -10.33
N LYS A 199 -15.81 -7.83 -10.63
CA LYS A 199 -17.02 -8.56 -10.24
C LYS A 199 -17.12 -9.94 -10.88
N ASN A 200 -16.66 -10.08 -12.11
CA ASN A 200 -16.59 -11.38 -12.79
C ASN A 200 -15.58 -12.29 -12.11
N GLY A 201 -14.38 -11.81 -11.79
CA GLY A 201 -13.36 -12.53 -11.01
C GLY A 201 -13.90 -13.03 -9.67
N ILE A 202 -14.65 -12.16 -8.95
CA ILE A 202 -15.33 -12.56 -7.70
C ILE A 202 -16.25 -13.75 -7.93
N ARG A 203 -17.11 -13.70 -8.96
CA ARG A 203 -18.08 -14.78 -9.22
C ARG A 203 -17.40 -16.10 -9.51
N VAL A 204 -16.31 -16.07 -10.26
CA VAL A 204 -15.57 -17.28 -10.66
C VAL A 204 -14.79 -17.87 -9.48
N LEU A 205 -14.12 -17.01 -8.68
CA LEU A 205 -13.20 -17.44 -7.63
C LEU A 205 -13.79 -17.43 -6.21
N ALA A 206 -15.05 -17.03 -6.03
CA ALA A 206 -15.75 -17.11 -4.74
C ALA A 206 -15.64 -18.50 -4.04
N PRO A 207 -15.64 -19.64 -4.75
CA PRO A 207 -15.43 -20.95 -4.10
C PRO A 207 -14.10 -21.07 -3.35
N ASN A 208 -13.06 -20.31 -3.73
CA ASN A 208 -11.74 -20.32 -3.08
C ASN A 208 -11.78 -19.70 -1.67
N LEU A 209 -12.84 -18.99 -1.29
CA LEU A 209 -13.04 -18.51 0.08
C LEU A 209 -13.04 -19.64 1.12
N LYS A 210 -13.30 -20.89 0.71
CA LYS A 210 -13.17 -22.07 1.57
C LYS A 210 -11.75 -22.31 2.07
N CYS A 211 -10.74 -21.79 1.36
CA CYS A 211 -9.33 -21.90 1.74
C CYS A 211 -8.90 -20.79 2.72
N VAL A 212 -9.74 -19.78 2.95
CA VAL A 212 -9.43 -18.69 3.89
C VAL A 212 -9.83 -19.12 5.30
N SER A 213 -8.95 -18.88 6.28
CA SER A 213 -9.25 -19.24 7.67
C SER A 213 -10.39 -18.40 8.24
N ALA A 214 -11.15 -18.99 9.17
CA ALA A 214 -12.30 -18.33 9.80
C ALA A 214 -11.89 -17.03 10.51
N GLU A 215 -10.70 -17.01 11.15
CA GLU A 215 -10.17 -15.85 11.85
C GLU A 215 -9.96 -14.67 10.89
N ARG A 216 -9.39 -14.93 9.69
CA ARG A 216 -9.20 -13.89 8.67
C ARG A 216 -10.54 -13.36 8.15
N ILE A 217 -11.51 -14.24 7.92
CA ILE A 217 -12.85 -13.84 7.50
C ILE A 217 -13.53 -12.99 8.56
N GLN A 218 -13.39 -13.36 9.83
CA GLN A 218 -13.99 -12.63 10.94
C GLN A 218 -13.38 -11.24 11.14
N THR A 219 -12.09 -11.11 10.85
CA THR A 219 -11.36 -9.83 11.00
C THR A 219 -11.69 -8.87 9.84
N GLU A 220 -12.01 -9.41 8.65
CA GLU A 220 -12.38 -8.64 7.47
C GLU A 220 -13.82 -8.11 7.55
#